data_6e6a7e6ef4e9698a698e2745570a675d
#
_entry.id   6e6a7e6ef4e9698a698e2745570a675d
#
_cell.length_a   1.000
_cell.length_b   1.000
_cell.length_c   1.000
_cell.angle_alpha   90.00
_cell.angle_beta   90.00
_cell.angle_gamma   90.00
#
_symmetry.space_group_name_H-M   'P 1'
#
loop_
_entity.id
_entity.type
_entity.pdbx_description
1 polymer ?
#
loop_
_entity_poly.entity_id
_entity_poly.type
_entity_poly.pdbx_seq_one_letter_code
_entity_poly.pdbx_strand_id
1 'polypeptide(L)'
;MTAKGKERSDNLTKGAARAPHRSLLKGLGFVNEEMDKPIIGIANSFNEIIPGHVHLKDLVQSVKDGIRMAGGVPMEFNTIGICDGLAMNHIGMKYSLVTRNIVADSIEAVAMATPFDAIVFMPSCDKVVPGMLIAAARLNIPAIFISGGAMLAGVYKGKKIGLSNVFEAVGSYNTGKITKKELNSVEEMACPTCGSCAGMYTANTMNCLTEALGMGLPGNGTVPAVFSERARLAKKAGMQIMEVLKADLRPSDILTREAFENAVAVDMALGGSSNTALHLPAIAHEAGVKLTLDDFNEIAQKTRQICKLSPSGEHFIEDLYRAGGVTGVMKRMLENGRLHENAKTVALQTQGELAKEAYINDDDVIKPWDKPAYQTGGIAVLKGNLAPDGCVVKEGAVAPDMLQHSGPAKVFNSEEEAVDAIVGGKIVAGDVVVIRYEGPKGGPGMREMLSPTAMIAGMGLDKDVALITDGRFSGATRGASIGHVSPEAASGGNIAIVQDGDIVEIDIPNRKINIKISDEEIEARKSKLEPFKIEVKGYLKKYAMHVSSAAEGAIEILD
;
A
#
# COMPACT_ATOMS: atom_id res chain seq x y z
N MET A 1 17.92 17.56 -36.61
CA MET A 1 16.55 17.12 -36.19
C MET A 1 16.63 16.80 -34.72
N THR A 2 15.80 17.42 -33.88
CA THR A 2 15.70 17.04 -32.47
C THR A 2 15.18 15.61 -32.40
N ALA A 3 15.77 14.79 -31.53
CA ALA A 3 15.25 13.44 -31.26
C ALA A 3 13.80 13.58 -30.74
N LYS A 4 12.88 12.79 -31.28
CA LYS A 4 11.51 12.75 -30.80
C LYS A 4 11.51 12.40 -29.30
N GLY A 5 10.79 13.16 -28.48
CA GLY A 5 10.72 12.96 -27.04
C GLY A 5 11.82 13.68 -26.23
N LYS A 6 12.43 14.73 -26.79
CA LYS A 6 13.45 15.55 -26.09
C LYS A 6 12.99 16.98 -25.78
N GLU A 7 11.73 17.25 -25.96
CA GLU A 7 11.17 18.61 -25.91
C GLU A 7 11.33 19.29 -24.54
N ARG A 8 11.27 18.53 -23.45
CA ARG A 8 11.39 19.08 -22.09
C ARG A 8 12.85 19.42 -21.76
N SER A 9 13.80 18.50 -21.96
CA SER A 9 15.21 18.73 -21.63
C SER A 9 15.90 19.70 -22.58
N ASP A 10 15.33 20.02 -23.74
CA ASP A 10 15.79 21.12 -24.62
C ASP A 10 15.78 22.47 -23.88
N ASN A 11 14.97 22.64 -22.84
CA ASN A 11 15.02 23.79 -21.94
C ASN A 11 16.33 23.92 -21.15
N LEU A 12 17.13 22.86 -21.07
CA LEU A 12 18.48 22.87 -20.47
C LEU A 12 19.60 22.87 -21.50
N THR A 13 19.35 22.30 -22.69
CA THR A 13 20.46 21.94 -23.60
C THR A 13 20.46 22.70 -24.90
N LYS A 14 19.34 23.26 -25.39
CA LYS A 14 19.26 23.81 -26.76
C LYS A 14 19.34 25.31 -26.84
N GLY A 15 20.15 25.78 -27.82
CA GLY A 15 20.27 27.19 -28.17
C GLY A 15 21.28 27.98 -27.32
N ALA A 16 21.63 29.18 -27.77
CA ALA A 16 22.67 30.01 -27.14
C ALA A 16 22.28 30.45 -25.71
N ALA A 17 21.00 30.77 -25.47
CA ALA A 17 20.50 31.18 -24.15
C ALA A 17 20.64 30.09 -23.06
N ARG A 18 20.87 28.84 -23.46
CA ARG A 18 21.07 27.70 -22.54
C ARG A 18 22.54 27.36 -22.30
N ALA A 19 23.49 28.20 -22.79
CA ALA A 19 24.91 28.01 -22.51
C ALA A 19 25.24 27.95 -21.00
N PRO A 20 24.66 28.79 -20.11
CA PRO A 20 24.87 28.65 -18.65
C PRO A 20 24.42 27.29 -18.10
N HIS A 21 23.26 26.79 -18.53
CA HIS A 21 22.73 25.49 -18.12
C HIS A 21 23.66 24.35 -18.56
N ARG A 22 24.10 24.35 -19.83
CA ARG A 22 25.07 23.37 -20.33
C ARG A 22 26.40 23.43 -19.61
N SER A 23 26.83 24.63 -19.19
CA SER A 23 28.05 24.77 -18.37
C SER A 23 27.92 24.04 -17.03
N LEU A 24 26.74 24.13 -16.38
CA LEU A 24 26.46 23.38 -15.14
C LEU A 24 26.40 21.86 -15.40
N LEU A 25 25.76 21.42 -16.48
CA LEU A 25 25.76 20.01 -16.86
C LEU A 25 27.18 19.47 -17.11
N LYS A 26 28.04 20.25 -17.75
CA LYS A 26 29.48 19.91 -17.92
C LYS A 26 30.19 19.83 -16.58
N GLY A 27 29.82 20.65 -15.58
CA GLY A 27 30.32 20.55 -14.22
C GLY A 27 29.91 19.23 -13.52
N LEU A 28 28.85 18.56 -13.98
CA LEU A 28 28.44 17.22 -13.57
C LEU A 28 29.12 16.11 -14.39
N GLY A 29 29.98 16.45 -15.36
CA GLY A 29 30.69 15.49 -16.20
C GLY A 29 30.02 15.15 -17.53
N PHE A 30 28.94 15.87 -17.91
CA PHE A 30 28.31 15.66 -19.22
C PHE A 30 29.22 16.05 -20.37
N VAL A 31 29.26 15.22 -21.41
CA VAL A 31 29.94 15.50 -22.69
C VAL A 31 28.95 16.08 -23.69
N ASN A 32 29.47 16.68 -24.77
CA ASN A 32 28.62 17.33 -25.79
C ASN A 32 27.63 16.34 -26.43
N GLU A 33 28.05 15.10 -26.64
CA GLU A 33 27.26 14.02 -27.26
C GLU A 33 26.05 13.60 -26.42
N GLU A 34 26.04 13.93 -25.13
CA GLU A 34 24.91 13.68 -24.22
C GLU A 34 23.86 14.79 -24.29
N MET A 35 24.26 16.01 -24.69
CA MET A 35 23.35 17.15 -24.77
C MET A 35 22.24 16.98 -25.82
N ASP A 36 22.45 16.12 -26.81
CA ASP A 36 21.49 15.86 -27.88
C ASP A 36 20.59 14.64 -27.58
N LYS A 37 20.82 13.97 -26.45
CA LYS A 37 20.04 12.79 -26.02
C LYS A 37 18.94 13.17 -25.00
N PRO A 38 17.84 12.42 -24.96
CA PRO A 38 16.83 12.57 -23.91
C PRO A 38 17.43 12.38 -22.51
N ILE A 39 17.04 13.25 -21.57
CA ILE A 39 17.46 13.17 -20.17
C ILE A 39 16.35 12.50 -19.37
N ILE A 40 16.68 11.35 -18.77
CA ILE A 40 15.75 10.53 -18.01
C ILE A 40 16.01 10.69 -16.50
N GLY A 41 15.03 11.24 -15.78
CA GLY A 41 15.08 11.30 -14.32
C GLY A 41 14.93 9.92 -13.69
N ILE A 42 15.61 9.68 -12.58
CA ILE A 42 15.42 8.48 -11.77
C ILE A 42 15.11 8.95 -10.35
N ALA A 43 13.84 8.85 -9.95
CA ALA A 43 13.41 9.13 -8.58
C ALA A 43 13.67 7.89 -7.71
N ASN A 44 14.76 7.91 -6.93
CA ASN A 44 15.19 6.80 -6.09
C ASN A 44 14.87 7.06 -4.63
N SER A 45 14.27 6.10 -3.95
CA SER A 45 14.00 6.16 -2.51
C SER A 45 15.07 5.46 -1.65
N PHE A 46 16.26 5.25 -2.20
CA PHE A 46 17.38 4.66 -1.45
C PHE A 46 17.60 5.38 -0.10
N ASN A 47 17.77 4.59 0.94
CA ASN A 47 18.29 5.00 2.24
C ASN A 47 18.83 3.77 2.98
N GLU A 48 19.59 3.98 4.07
CA GLU A 48 20.21 2.92 4.86
C GLU A 48 19.36 2.47 6.05
N ILE A 49 18.19 3.08 6.26
CA ILE A 49 17.31 2.83 7.42
C ILE A 49 16.12 1.91 7.11
N ILE A 50 15.86 1.59 5.84
CA ILE A 50 14.76 0.74 5.43
C ILE A 50 15.30 -0.54 4.77
N PRO A 51 15.00 -1.73 5.31
CA PRO A 51 15.46 -3.00 4.70
C PRO A 51 15.04 -3.14 3.22
N GLY A 52 13.86 -2.62 2.86
CA GLY A 52 13.36 -2.62 1.48
C GLY A 52 14.05 -1.63 0.55
N HIS A 53 14.88 -0.72 1.05
CA HIS A 53 15.50 0.37 0.27
C HIS A 53 17.03 0.32 0.21
N VAL A 54 17.67 -0.37 1.15
CA VAL A 54 19.14 -0.36 1.29
C VAL A 54 19.87 -0.81 0.02
N HIS A 55 19.29 -1.72 -0.76
CA HIS A 55 19.87 -2.25 -2.00
C HIS A 55 19.54 -1.43 -3.25
N LEU A 56 18.67 -0.41 -3.15
CA LEU A 56 18.26 0.40 -4.30
C LEU A 56 19.44 1.19 -4.90
N LYS A 57 20.49 1.50 -4.11
CA LYS A 57 21.72 2.13 -4.59
C LYS A 57 22.47 1.28 -5.63
N ASP A 58 22.38 -0.04 -5.51
CA ASP A 58 23.01 -0.97 -6.44
C ASP A 58 22.07 -1.27 -7.62
N LEU A 59 20.77 -1.45 -7.31
CA LEU A 59 19.76 -1.71 -8.32
C LEU A 59 19.63 -0.57 -9.35
N VAL A 60 19.77 0.68 -8.91
CA VAL A 60 19.72 1.87 -9.79
C VAL A 60 20.78 1.83 -10.89
N GLN A 61 21.93 1.20 -10.66
CA GLN A 61 22.96 1.07 -11.70
C GLN A 61 22.45 0.24 -12.88
N SER A 62 21.66 -0.82 -12.61
CA SER A 62 21.02 -1.60 -13.66
C SER A 62 20.02 -0.76 -14.47
N VAL A 63 19.25 0.12 -13.82
CA VAL A 63 18.36 1.06 -14.53
C VAL A 63 19.17 2.02 -15.41
N LYS A 64 20.22 2.64 -14.86
CA LYS A 64 21.10 3.56 -15.59
C LYS A 64 21.74 2.89 -16.81
N ASP A 65 22.19 1.64 -16.66
CA ASP A 65 22.74 0.87 -17.79
C ASP A 65 21.68 0.66 -18.87
N GLY A 66 20.45 0.29 -18.51
CA GLY A 66 19.36 0.12 -19.45
C GLY A 66 19.04 1.40 -20.23
N ILE A 67 18.98 2.54 -19.55
CA ILE A 67 18.75 3.86 -20.17
C ILE A 67 19.87 4.19 -21.16
N ARG A 68 21.16 4.02 -20.76
CA ARG A 68 22.31 4.27 -21.64
C ARG A 68 22.32 3.35 -22.84
N MET A 69 22.05 2.05 -22.66
CA MET A 69 21.95 1.08 -23.78
C MET A 69 20.88 1.48 -24.79
N ALA A 70 19.79 2.08 -24.35
CA ALA A 70 18.70 2.55 -25.22
C ALA A 70 18.90 3.99 -25.74
N GLY A 71 20.04 4.63 -25.42
CA GLY A 71 20.44 5.92 -25.98
C GLY A 71 20.01 7.15 -25.18
N GLY A 72 19.52 6.99 -23.96
CA GLY A 72 19.17 8.09 -23.03
C GLY A 72 20.32 8.44 -22.09
N VAL A 73 20.15 9.54 -21.34
CA VAL A 73 21.07 10.00 -20.30
C VAL A 73 20.36 9.96 -18.95
N PRO A 74 20.76 9.07 -18.02
CA PRO A 74 20.11 8.96 -16.72
C PRO A 74 20.62 10.02 -15.75
N MET A 75 19.70 10.66 -15.00
CA MET A 75 19.99 11.55 -13.89
C MET A 75 19.20 11.10 -12.66
N GLU A 76 19.91 10.67 -11.62
CA GLU A 76 19.30 10.20 -10.38
C GLU A 76 19.15 11.34 -9.37
N PHE A 77 18.03 11.34 -8.66
CA PHE A 77 17.79 12.14 -7.46
C PHE A 77 17.00 11.33 -6.43
N ASN A 78 17.08 11.72 -5.16
CA ASN A 78 16.50 10.96 -4.07
C ASN A 78 15.25 11.62 -3.51
N THR A 79 14.32 10.79 -3.03
CA THR A 79 13.24 11.17 -2.13
C THR A 79 13.35 10.44 -0.81
N ILE A 80 12.52 10.84 0.17
CA ILE A 80 12.51 10.23 1.50
C ILE A 80 11.70 8.92 1.53
N GLY A 81 11.84 8.19 2.65
CA GLY A 81 10.99 7.06 2.98
C GLY A 81 11.02 6.76 4.47
N ILE A 82 9.96 6.15 4.98
CA ILE A 82 9.85 5.61 6.34
C ILE A 82 9.55 4.12 6.25
N CYS A 83 10.13 3.33 7.15
CA CYS A 83 9.79 1.93 7.33
C CYS A 83 8.66 1.81 8.35
N ASP A 84 7.49 1.37 7.91
CA ASP A 84 6.34 1.17 8.80
C ASP A 84 6.66 0.16 9.91
N GLY A 85 7.38 -0.91 9.61
CA GLY A 85 7.80 -1.90 10.59
C GLY A 85 8.68 -1.33 11.71
N LEU A 86 9.63 -0.43 11.38
CA LEU A 86 10.45 0.25 12.39
C LEU A 86 9.69 1.34 13.15
N ALA A 87 8.70 1.96 12.51
CA ALA A 87 7.87 3.00 13.11
C ALA A 87 6.72 2.43 13.97
N MET A 88 6.43 1.14 13.87
CA MET A 88 5.33 0.48 14.57
C MET A 88 5.46 0.58 16.10
N ASN A 89 4.32 0.73 16.79
CA ASN A 89 4.21 0.74 18.26
C ASN A 89 4.91 1.92 18.97
N HIS A 90 5.19 3.02 18.26
CA HIS A 90 5.66 4.27 18.87
C HIS A 90 5.22 5.49 18.04
N ILE A 91 5.49 6.70 18.53
CA ILE A 91 5.07 7.96 17.91
C ILE A 91 5.50 8.12 16.45
N GLY A 92 6.57 7.45 16.02
CA GLY A 92 7.05 7.44 14.64
C GLY A 92 6.01 6.97 13.63
N MET A 93 5.06 6.12 14.05
CA MET A 93 4.03 5.59 13.15
C MET A 93 3.08 6.69 12.64
N LYS A 94 2.88 7.77 13.37
CA LYS A 94 2.13 8.95 12.92
C LYS A 94 2.78 9.66 11.72
N TYR A 95 4.09 9.48 11.52
CA TYR A 95 4.81 10.05 10.38
C TYR A 95 4.80 9.16 9.12
N SER A 96 4.32 7.93 9.21
CA SER A 96 4.32 7.02 8.06
C SER A 96 3.42 7.51 6.93
N LEU A 97 2.11 7.61 7.13
CA LEU A 97 1.17 8.00 6.06
C LEU A 97 1.45 9.39 5.50
N VAL A 98 1.80 10.33 6.34
CA VAL A 98 2.09 11.72 5.92
C VAL A 98 3.25 11.81 4.93
N THR A 99 4.18 10.84 4.94
CA THR A 99 5.29 10.79 3.97
C THR A 99 4.84 10.46 2.56
N ARG A 100 3.66 9.87 2.36
CA ARG A 100 3.09 9.66 1.03
C ARG A 100 3.02 10.97 0.23
N ASN A 101 2.53 12.04 0.86
CA ASN A 101 2.42 13.36 0.23
C ASN A 101 3.80 14.01 0.08
N ILE A 102 4.67 13.94 1.11
CA ILE A 102 6.05 14.49 1.01
C ILE A 102 6.83 13.83 -0.14
N VAL A 103 6.68 12.52 -0.33
CA VAL A 103 7.31 11.81 -1.45
C VAL A 103 6.81 12.38 -2.78
N ALA A 104 5.49 12.53 -2.93
CA ALA A 104 4.89 13.10 -4.14
C ALA A 104 5.39 14.53 -4.38
N ASP A 105 5.29 15.40 -3.39
CA ASP A 105 5.67 16.82 -3.46
C ASP A 105 7.16 17.00 -3.78
N SER A 106 8.03 16.21 -3.11
CA SER A 106 9.47 16.32 -3.32
C SER A 106 9.90 15.93 -4.73
N ILE A 107 9.27 14.90 -5.30
CA ILE A 107 9.54 14.46 -6.66
C ILE A 107 9.00 15.45 -7.67
N GLU A 108 7.77 15.94 -7.46
CA GLU A 108 7.15 16.96 -8.29
C GLU A 108 8.03 18.21 -8.35
N ALA A 109 8.47 18.73 -7.20
CA ALA A 109 9.31 19.92 -7.12
C ALA A 109 10.62 19.77 -7.91
N VAL A 110 11.31 18.62 -7.78
CA VAL A 110 12.55 18.36 -8.54
C VAL A 110 12.28 18.22 -10.03
N ALA A 111 11.24 17.47 -10.42
CA ALA A 111 10.96 17.19 -11.83
C ALA A 111 10.39 18.41 -12.58
N MET A 112 9.74 19.35 -11.87
CA MET A 112 9.31 20.61 -12.44
C MET A 112 10.48 21.61 -12.57
N ALA A 113 11.39 21.62 -11.60
CA ALA A 113 12.58 22.46 -11.65
C ALA A 113 13.63 21.94 -12.64
N THR A 114 13.72 20.63 -12.84
CA THR A 114 14.64 19.96 -13.76
C THR A 114 13.81 19.21 -14.81
N PRO A 115 13.65 19.76 -16.03
CA PRO A 115 12.71 19.25 -17.01
C PRO A 115 13.19 17.96 -17.68
N PHE A 116 13.08 16.83 -16.97
CA PHE A 116 13.31 15.50 -17.53
C PHE A 116 12.32 15.18 -18.65
N ASP A 117 12.75 14.42 -19.65
CA ASP A 117 11.87 13.98 -20.74
C ASP A 117 10.98 12.80 -20.32
N ALA A 118 11.49 11.95 -19.43
CA ALA A 118 10.76 10.85 -18.81
C ALA A 118 11.33 10.54 -17.42
N ILE A 119 10.62 9.76 -16.60
CA ILE A 119 11.05 9.39 -15.24
C ILE A 119 10.91 7.89 -15.00
N VAL A 120 11.93 7.29 -14.36
CA VAL A 120 11.88 5.98 -13.72
C VAL A 120 11.68 6.17 -12.23
N PHE A 121 10.66 5.58 -11.66
CA PHE A 121 10.37 5.59 -10.22
C PHE A 121 10.86 4.31 -9.58
N MET A 122 11.61 4.44 -8.48
CA MET A 122 12.20 3.30 -7.74
C MET A 122 11.72 3.26 -6.28
N PRO A 123 10.47 2.84 -6.04
CA PRO A 123 9.94 2.63 -4.69
C PRO A 123 10.24 1.22 -4.15
N SER A 124 9.89 0.97 -2.90
CA SER A 124 9.76 -0.39 -2.35
C SER A 124 8.76 -0.50 -1.19
N CYS A 125 8.68 0.46 -0.28
CA CYS A 125 7.87 0.40 0.95
C CYS A 125 6.51 1.08 0.84
N ASP A 126 5.71 0.86 1.87
CA ASP A 126 4.27 1.07 2.02
C ASP A 126 3.74 2.41 1.50
N LYS A 127 4.36 3.52 1.87
CA LYS A 127 3.89 4.88 1.54
C LYS A 127 4.66 5.50 0.37
N VAL A 128 5.86 4.94 0.09
CA VAL A 128 6.70 5.40 -1.02
C VAL A 128 6.10 5.01 -2.37
N VAL A 129 5.56 3.77 -2.48
CA VAL A 129 4.90 3.32 -3.72
C VAL A 129 3.72 4.21 -4.09
N PRO A 130 2.71 4.41 -3.24
CA PRO A 130 1.58 5.28 -3.57
C PRO A 130 2.01 6.76 -3.73
N GLY A 131 2.97 7.24 -2.95
CA GLY A 131 3.51 8.60 -3.10
C GLY A 131 4.14 8.84 -4.47
N MET A 132 4.89 7.87 -4.99
CA MET A 132 5.46 7.93 -6.34
C MET A 132 4.39 7.81 -7.43
N LEU A 133 3.34 7.00 -7.23
CA LEU A 133 2.21 6.91 -8.17
C LEU A 133 1.44 8.24 -8.25
N ILE A 134 1.24 8.91 -7.11
CA ILE A 134 0.68 10.27 -7.04
C ILE A 134 1.57 11.25 -7.83
N ALA A 135 2.89 11.23 -7.60
CA ALA A 135 3.83 12.09 -8.34
C ALA A 135 3.77 11.83 -9.86
N ALA A 136 3.68 10.56 -10.27
CA ALA A 136 3.57 10.20 -11.69
C ALA A 136 2.28 10.74 -12.31
N ALA A 137 1.14 10.64 -11.60
CA ALA A 137 -0.14 11.19 -12.04
C ALA A 137 -0.09 12.72 -12.21
N ARG A 138 0.46 13.44 -11.22
CA ARG A 138 0.61 14.91 -11.24
C ARG A 138 1.51 15.39 -12.36
N LEU A 139 2.69 14.77 -12.50
CA LEU A 139 3.67 15.16 -13.51
C LEU A 139 3.22 14.88 -14.94
N ASN A 140 2.49 13.81 -15.13
CA ASN A 140 1.93 13.33 -16.40
C ASN A 140 2.94 13.37 -17.57
N ILE A 141 4.17 12.93 -17.32
CA ILE A 141 5.20 12.71 -18.32
C ILE A 141 5.48 11.21 -18.44
N PRO A 142 6.04 10.71 -19.57
CA PRO A 142 6.34 9.30 -19.73
C PRO A 142 7.05 8.73 -18.49
N ALA A 143 6.52 7.66 -17.93
CA ALA A 143 6.97 7.14 -16.64
C ALA A 143 6.91 5.61 -16.58
N ILE A 144 7.80 4.99 -15.81
CA ILE A 144 7.83 3.56 -15.52
C ILE A 144 8.26 3.33 -14.08
N PHE A 145 7.75 2.26 -13.47
CA PHE A 145 8.09 1.85 -12.11
C PHE A 145 8.95 0.60 -12.12
N ILE A 146 9.93 0.57 -11.23
CA ILE A 146 10.71 -0.62 -10.88
C ILE A 146 10.89 -0.68 -9.36
N SER A 147 10.16 -1.58 -8.72
CA SER A 147 10.22 -1.78 -7.27
C SER A 147 11.50 -2.47 -6.84
N GLY A 148 11.91 -2.28 -5.58
CA GLY A 148 13.05 -2.98 -5.00
C GLY A 148 12.87 -4.50 -4.89
N GLY A 149 11.62 -4.98 -4.81
CA GLY A 149 11.28 -6.39 -4.63
C GLY A 149 11.16 -6.80 -3.16
N ALA A 150 10.49 -7.93 -2.94
CA ALA A 150 10.25 -8.48 -1.60
C ALA A 150 11.50 -9.20 -1.07
N MET A 151 11.69 -9.20 0.26
CA MET A 151 12.63 -10.11 0.92
C MET A 151 12.13 -11.56 0.83
N LEU A 152 13.02 -12.52 0.98
CA LEU A 152 12.65 -13.92 1.14
C LEU A 152 12.03 -14.14 2.54
N ALA A 153 11.15 -15.14 2.63
CA ALA A 153 10.67 -15.60 3.93
C ALA A 153 11.80 -16.24 4.73
N GLY A 154 11.81 -16.03 6.04
CA GLY A 154 12.65 -16.79 6.95
C GLY A 154 12.16 -18.23 7.13
N VAL A 155 12.95 -19.06 7.80
CA VAL A 155 12.54 -20.43 8.13
C VAL A 155 12.85 -20.73 9.59
N TYR A 156 11.84 -21.12 10.36
CA TYR A 156 11.97 -21.55 11.74
C TYR A 156 11.26 -22.87 11.98
N LYS A 157 11.95 -23.86 12.53
CA LYS A 157 11.43 -25.24 12.75
C LYS A 157 10.75 -25.84 11.50
N GLY A 158 11.32 -25.62 10.30
CA GLY A 158 10.82 -26.12 9.02
C GLY A 158 9.62 -25.37 8.44
N LYS A 159 9.15 -24.30 9.06
CA LYS A 159 8.05 -23.45 8.57
C LYS A 159 8.59 -22.11 8.11
N LYS A 160 8.02 -21.59 7.02
CA LYS A 160 8.26 -20.21 6.58
C LYS A 160 7.72 -19.23 7.60
N ILE A 161 8.48 -18.18 7.88
CA ILE A 161 8.10 -17.09 8.79
C ILE A 161 8.46 -15.73 8.17
N GLY A 162 7.79 -14.70 8.65
CA GLY A 162 8.09 -13.31 8.32
C GLY A 162 7.94 -12.41 9.54
N LEU A 163 8.00 -11.10 9.34
CA LEU A 163 7.95 -10.11 10.42
C LEU A 163 6.69 -10.23 11.30
N SER A 164 5.51 -10.55 10.73
CA SER A 164 4.28 -10.75 11.52
C SER A 164 4.42 -11.84 12.58
N ASN A 165 5.18 -12.90 12.27
CA ASN A 165 5.43 -13.98 13.21
C ASN A 165 6.29 -13.56 14.39
N VAL A 166 7.13 -12.53 14.23
CA VAL A 166 7.89 -11.93 15.35
C VAL A 166 6.94 -11.21 16.30
N PHE A 167 5.99 -10.42 15.77
CA PHE A 167 4.99 -9.75 16.60
C PHE A 167 4.10 -10.76 17.36
N GLU A 168 3.64 -11.83 16.70
CA GLU A 168 2.91 -12.93 17.33
C GLU A 168 3.75 -13.64 18.41
N ALA A 169 5.07 -13.82 18.16
CA ALA A 169 5.98 -14.43 19.11
C ALA A 169 6.18 -13.56 20.35
N VAL A 170 6.19 -12.23 20.23
CA VAL A 170 6.20 -11.30 21.38
C VAL A 170 4.98 -11.52 22.26
N GLY A 171 3.79 -11.61 21.67
CA GLY A 171 2.54 -11.91 22.41
C GLY A 171 2.59 -13.26 23.12
N SER A 172 3.12 -14.29 22.44
CA SER A 172 3.30 -15.62 22.99
C SER A 172 4.32 -15.67 24.14
N TYR A 173 5.39 -14.89 24.05
CA TYR A 173 6.39 -14.75 25.11
C TYR A 173 5.80 -14.05 26.33
N ASN A 174 5.07 -12.96 26.15
CA ASN A 174 4.44 -12.22 27.25
C ASN A 174 3.40 -13.07 28.03
N THR A 175 2.78 -14.04 27.36
CA THR A 175 1.85 -15.01 28.00
C THR A 175 2.53 -16.29 28.50
N GLY A 176 3.86 -16.39 28.41
CA GLY A 176 4.63 -17.54 28.88
C GLY A 176 4.50 -18.81 28.02
N LYS A 177 3.92 -18.71 26.81
CA LYS A 177 3.76 -19.84 25.87
C LYS A 177 5.06 -20.25 25.19
N ILE A 178 6.00 -19.34 25.05
CA ILE A 178 7.35 -19.61 24.51
C ILE A 178 8.43 -19.01 25.41
N THR A 179 9.63 -19.57 25.32
CA THR A 179 10.81 -19.11 26.07
C THR A 179 11.49 -17.92 25.39
N LYS A 180 12.31 -17.16 26.12
CA LYS A 180 13.15 -16.09 25.55
C LYS A 180 14.08 -16.61 24.46
N LYS A 181 14.59 -17.83 24.58
CA LYS A 181 15.45 -18.47 23.58
C LYS A 181 14.70 -18.70 22.27
N GLU A 182 13.44 -19.13 22.35
CA GLU A 182 12.61 -19.33 21.14
C GLU A 182 12.27 -17.98 20.49
N LEU A 183 11.91 -16.96 21.26
CA LEU A 183 11.70 -15.60 20.74
C LEU A 183 12.92 -15.09 19.98
N ASN A 184 14.12 -15.18 20.59
CA ASN A 184 15.37 -14.76 19.94
C ASN A 184 15.62 -15.55 18.64
N SER A 185 15.29 -16.84 18.60
CA SER A 185 15.46 -17.64 17.37
C SER A 185 14.52 -17.20 16.26
N VAL A 186 13.28 -16.81 16.57
CA VAL A 186 12.32 -16.27 15.58
C VAL A 186 12.82 -14.91 15.07
N GLU A 187 13.30 -14.03 15.98
CA GLU A 187 13.86 -12.72 15.67
C GLU A 187 15.02 -12.82 14.66
N GLU A 188 15.99 -13.69 14.90
CA GLU A 188 17.16 -13.88 14.03
C GLU A 188 16.80 -14.41 12.63
N MET A 189 15.73 -15.19 12.51
CA MET A 189 15.42 -15.92 11.28
C MET A 189 14.35 -15.26 10.41
N ALA A 190 13.55 -14.33 10.95
CA ALA A 190 12.33 -13.87 10.28
C ALA A 190 12.58 -12.97 9.05
N CYS A 191 13.67 -12.21 9.03
CA CYS A 191 13.99 -11.25 7.97
C CYS A 191 15.39 -11.53 7.38
N PRO A 192 15.55 -12.60 6.55
CA PRO A 192 16.88 -13.10 6.17
C PRO A 192 17.58 -12.28 5.08
N THR A 193 16.87 -11.40 4.37
CA THR A 193 17.42 -10.64 3.23
C THR A 193 16.94 -9.19 3.22
N CYS A 194 17.56 -8.34 2.41
CA CYS A 194 16.97 -7.05 2.04
C CYS A 194 15.70 -7.25 1.19
N GLY A 195 14.91 -6.21 1.06
CA GLY A 195 13.64 -6.19 0.34
C GLY A 195 12.49 -5.66 1.20
N SER A 196 11.35 -5.40 0.59
CA SER A 196 10.09 -5.16 1.30
C SER A 196 9.67 -6.42 2.07
N CYS A 197 8.66 -6.33 2.95
CA CYS A 197 8.21 -7.48 3.75
C CYS A 197 7.93 -8.73 2.88
N ALA A 198 8.18 -9.94 3.42
CA ALA A 198 8.02 -11.18 2.67
C ALA A 198 6.56 -11.55 2.37
N GLY A 199 5.59 -11.10 3.19
CA GLY A 199 4.16 -11.40 3.05
C GLY A 199 3.40 -10.40 2.19
N MET A 200 2.11 -10.67 1.95
CA MET A 200 1.17 -9.77 1.25
C MET A 200 0.65 -8.69 2.20
N TYR A 201 1.57 -7.84 2.63
CA TYR A 201 1.31 -6.63 3.41
C TYR A 201 1.22 -5.43 2.46
N THR A 202 1.09 -4.21 3.00
CA THR A 202 0.83 -3.02 2.19
C THR A 202 1.88 -2.76 1.11
N ALA A 203 3.18 -2.89 1.43
CA ALA A 203 4.28 -2.68 0.48
C ALA A 203 4.12 -3.57 -0.76
N ASN A 204 4.01 -4.89 -0.54
CA ASN A 204 3.90 -5.84 -1.65
C ASN A 204 2.57 -5.75 -2.38
N THR A 205 1.48 -5.48 -1.67
CA THR A 205 0.19 -5.21 -2.31
C THR A 205 0.34 -4.05 -3.29
N MET A 206 0.86 -2.89 -2.85
CA MET A 206 1.03 -1.74 -3.73
C MET A 206 2.03 -1.98 -4.86
N ASN A 207 3.10 -2.76 -4.64
CA ASN A 207 4.03 -3.17 -5.70
C ASN A 207 3.34 -4.06 -6.75
N CYS A 208 2.49 -4.99 -6.34
CA CYS A 208 1.66 -5.81 -7.24
C CYS A 208 0.63 -4.96 -7.99
N LEU A 209 -0.02 -4.01 -7.29
CA LEU A 209 -1.01 -3.13 -7.91
C LEU A 209 -0.38 -2.10 -8.86
N THR A 210 0.88 -1.72 -8.68
CA THR A 210 1.62 -0.92 -9.66
C THR A 210 1.75 -1.66 -11.00
N GLU A 211 1.95 -2.98 -10.96
CA GLU A 211 1.94 -3.85 -12.14
C GLU A 211 0.52 -3.97 -12.72
N ALA A 212 -0.49 -4.22 -11.87
CA ALA A 212 -1.89 -4.32 -12.28
C ALA A 212 -2.48 -3.01 -12.83
N LEU A 213 -1.99 -1.84 -12.38
CA LEU A 213 -2.31 -0.53 -12.97
C LEU A 213 -1.67 -0.34 -14.36
N GLY A 214 -0.68 -1.16 -14.72
CA GLY A 214 0.05 -1.03 -15.97
C GLY A 214 1.28 -0.11 -15.89
N MET A 215 1.69 0.35 -14.71
CA MET A 215 2.83 1.27 -14.53
C MET A 215 4.17 0.55 -14.32
N GLY A 216 4.18 -0.77 -14.12
CA GLY A 216 5.36 -1.62 -13.98
C GLY A 216 5.37 -2.76 -15.00
N LEU A 217 6.54 -3.27 -15.34
CA LEU A 217 6.68 -4.47 -16.18
C LEU A 217 6.25 -5.72 -15.40
N PRO A 218 5.82 -6.80 -16.09
CA PRO A 218 5.57 -8.10 -15.46
C PRO A 218 6.71 -8.55 -14.55
N GLY A 219 6.36 -8.96 -13.31
CA GLY A 219 7.32 -9.32 -12.27
C GLY A 219 7.72 -8.17 -11.35
N ASN A 220 7.28 -6.93 -11.64
CA ASN A 220 7.57 -5.77 -10.79
C ASN A 220 7.17 -6.01 -9.33
N GLY A 221 5.97 -6.54 -9.10
CA GLY A 221 5.42 -6.77 -7.76
C GLY A 221 5.96 -8.00 -7.04
N THR A 222 6.53 -8.99 -7.76
CA THR A 222 6.73 -10.33 -7.18
C THR A 222 8.16 -10.87 -7.24
N VAL A 223 8.99 -10.48 -8.20
CA VAL A 223 10.40 -10.94 -8.26
C VAL A 223 11.13 -10.54 -6.97
N PRO A 224 11.72 -11.49 -6.20
CA PRO A 224 12.42 -11.17 -4.97
C PRO A 224 13.61 -10.22 -5.15
N ALA A 225 13.90 -9.41 -4.14
CA ALA A 225 14.95 -8.38 -4.16
C ALA A 225 16.34 -8.94 -4.47
N VAL A 226 16.65 -10.11 -3.92
CA VAL A 226 17.99 -10.73 -4.02
C VAL A 226 18.19 -11.60 -5.25
N PHE A 227 17.17 -11.77 -6.10
CA PHE A 227 17.30 -12.58 -7.32
C PHE A 227 17.95 -11.76 -8.44
N SER A 228 18.85 -12.38 -9.20
CA SER A 228 19.49 -11.76 -10.38
C SER A 228 18.47 -11.27 -11.41
N GLU A 229 17.27 -11.85 -11.41
CA GLU A 229 16.16 -11.40 -12.26
C GLU A 229 15.69 -10.00 -11.89
N ARG A 230 15.75 -9.58 -10.62
CA ARG A 230 15.44 -8.21 -10.21
C ARG A 230 16.37 -7.20 -10.90
N ALA A 231 17.66 -7.49 -10.98
CA ALA A 231 18.62 -6.64 -11.71
C ALA A 231 18.35 -6.64 -13.22
N ARG A 232 18.00 -7.81 -13.81
CA ARG A 232 17.61 -7.88 -15.23
C ARG A 232 16.34 -7.10 -15.52
N LEU A 233 15.34 -7.16 -14.64
CA LEU A 233 14.09 -6.41 -14.75
C LEU A 233 14.33 -4.91 -14.65
N ALA A 234 15.20 -4.48 -13.72
CA ALA A 234 15.60 -3.08 -13.58
C ALA A 234 16.29 -2.56 -14.85
N LYS A 235 17.17 -3.36 -15.45
CA LYS A 235 17.81 -3.01 -16.73
C LYS A 235 16.79 -2.92 -17.87
N LYS A 236 15.84 -3.87 -17.94
CA LYS A 236 14.73 -3.84 -18.90
C LYS A 236 13.86 -2.60 -18.73
N ALA A 237 13.51 -2.22 -17.47
CA ALA A 237 12.75 -1.01 -17.20
C ALA A 237 13.49 0.26 -17.69
N GLY A 238 14.82 0.30 -17.50
CA GLY A 238 15.67 1.36 -18.05
C GLY A 238 15.70 1.43 -19.57
N MET A 239 15.60 0.29 -20.27
CA MET A 239 15.44 0.26 -21.72
C MET A 239 14.02 0.66 -22.12
N GLN A 240 13.02 0.14 -21.43
CA GLN A 240 11.60 0.31 -21.74
C GLN A 240 11.14 1.76 -21.61
N ILE A 241 11.67 2.54 -20.66
CA ILE A 241 11.30 3.96 -20.52
C ILE A 241 11.61 4.76 -21.80
N MET A 242 12.63 4.37 -22.55
CA MET A 242 12.94 5.01 -23.83
C MET A 242 11.91 4.70 -24.91
N GLU A 243 11.34 3.50 -24.91
CA GLU A 243 10.25 3.12 -25.83
C GLU A 243 8.93 3.80 -25.41
N VAL A 244 8.64 3.87 -24.09
CA VAL A 244 7.51 4.61 -23.52
C VAL A 244 7.57 6.10 -23.91
N LEU A 245 8.79 6.70 -23.83
CA LEU A 245 9.04 8.08 -24.26
C LEU A 245 8.79 8.27 -25.77
N LYS A 246 9.30 7.36 -26.61
CA LYS A 246 9.09 7.42 -28.07
C LYS A 246 7.61 7.31 -28.45
N ALA A 247 6.85 6.50 -27.70
CA ALA A 247 5.41 6.33 -27.87
C ALA A 247 4.61 7.52 -27.32
N ASP A 248 5.24 8.42 -26.55
CA ASP A 248 4.59 9.48 -25.75
C ASP A 248 3.45 8.93 -24.88
N LEU A 249 3.65 7.72 -24.33
CA LEU A 249 2.68 7.08 -23.43
C LEU A 249 2.84 7.67 -22.02
N ARG A 250 1.80 8.33 -21.54
CA ARG A 250 1.80 9.08 -20.27
C ARG A 250 0.98 8.39 -19.21
N PRO A 251 1.18 8.69 -17.90
CA PRO A 251 0.35 8.18 -16.84
C PRO A 251 -1.15 8.35 -17.07
N SER A 252 -1.61 9.47 -17.63
CA SER A 252 -3.03 9.71 -17.96
C SER A 252 -3.60 8.75 -19.01
N ASP A 253 -2.75 8.14 -19.86
CA ASP A 253 -3.17 7.12 -20.84
C ASP A 253 -3.33 5.74 -20.21
N ILE A 254 -2.69 5.51 -19.05
CA ILE A 254 -2.59 4.22 -18.35
C ILE A 254 -3.51 4.20 -17.13
N LEU A 255 -3.47 5.24 -16.29
CA LEU A 255 -4.23 5.36 -15.04
C LEU A 255 -5.69 5.74 -15.33
N THR A 256 -6.38 4.90 -16.10
CA THR A 256 -7.79 5.07 -16.46
C THR A 256 -8.70 4.38 -15.44
N ARG A 257 -10.00 4.63 -15.53
CA ARG A 257 -11.00 3.95 -14.68
C ARG A 257 -10.86 2.43 -14.75
N GLU A 258 -10.71 1.88 -15.95
CA GLU A 258 -10.54 0.44 -16.17
C GLU A 258 -9.26 -0.12 -15.52
N ALA A 259 -8.16 0.64 -15.55
CA ALA A 259 -6.92 0.26 -14.90
C ALA A 259 -7.07 0.21 -13.38
N PHE A 260 -7.78 1.17 -12.78
CA PHE A 260 -8.09 1.15 -11.34
C PHE A 260 -9.03 0.00 -10.99
N GLU A 261 -10.05 -0.29 -11.79
CA GLU A 261 -10.94 -1.44 -11.57
C GLU A 261 -10.17 -2.76 -11.65
N ASN A 262 -9.24 -2.91 -12.60
CA ASN A 262 -8.34 -4.04 -12.68
C ASN A 262 -7.44 -4.16 -11.44
N ALA A 263 -6.88 -3.04 -10.96
CA ALA A 263 -6.05 -3.03 -9.77
C ALA A 263 -6.85 -3.45 -8.52
N VAL A 264 -8.06 -2.91 -8.33
CA VAL A 264 -8.94 -3.33 -7.22
C VAL A 264 -9.30 -4.81 -7.35
N ALA A 265 -9.62 -5.30 -8.55
CA ALA A 265 -9.95 -6.71 -8.76
C ALA A 265 -8.75 -7.64 -8.49
N VAL A 266 -7.53 -7.25 -8.88
CA VAL A 266 -6.29 -7.97 -8.54
C VAL A 266 -6.04 -7.97 -7.03
N ASP A 267 -6.26 -6.84 -6.35
CA ASP A 267 -6.18 -6.74 -4.89
C ASP A 267 -7.13 -7.72 -4.19
N MET A 268 -8.38 -7.77 -4.65
CA MET A 268 -9.39 -8.71 -4.18
C MET A 268 -8.98 -10.17 -4.41
N ALA A 269 -8.43 -10.49 -5.58
CA ALA A 269 -7.98 -11.83 -5.94
C ALA A 269 -6.75 -12.30 -5.14
N LEU A 270 -5.85 -11.40 -4.81
CA LEU A 270 -4.66 -11.64 -3.99
C LEU A 270 -4.97 -11.75 -2.49
N GLY A 271 -6.06 -11.17 -2.02
CA GLY A 271 -6.31 -10.94 -0.59
C GLY A 271 -5.33 -9.93 0.00
N GLY A 272 -5.19 -8.79 -0.65
CA GLY A 272 -4.23 -7.75 -0.33
C GLY A 272 -4.49 -6.99 0.97
N SER A 273 -3.91 -5.82 1.10
CA SER A 273 -3.98 -4.99 2.31
C SER A 273 -5.19 -4.04 2.27
N SER A 274 -5.91 -3.90 3.38
CA SER A 274 -6.97 -2.88 3.54
C SER A 274 -6.49 -1.45 3.28
N ASN A 275 -5.19 -1.18 3.37
CA ASN A 275 -4.61 0.13 3.05
C ASN A 275 -4.79 0.54 1.56
N THR A 276 -5.09 -0.40 0.67
CA THR A 276 -5.40 -0.09 -0.74
C THR A 276 -6.66 0.74 -0.88
N ALA A 277 -7.67 0.52 -0.01
CA ALA A 277 -8.88 1.35 0.08
C ALA A 277 -8.60 2.81 0.49
N LEU A 278 -7.38 3.10 0.94
CA LEU A 278 -6.89 4.45 1.19
C LEU A 278 -6.01 4.96 0.03
N HIS A 279 -5.11 4.10 -0.46
CA HIS A 279 -4.09 4.52 -1.43
C HIS A 279 -4.60 4.61 -2.85
N LEU A 280 -5.42 3.65 -3.32
CA LEU A 280 -5.97 3.70 -4.67
C LEU A 280 -6.91 4.90 -4.90
N PRO A 281 -7.84 5.25 -3.98
CA PRO A 281 -8.60 6.49 -4.10
C PRO A 281 -7.74 7.75 -4.16
N ALA A 282 -6.66 7.82 -3.36
CA ALA A 282 -5.74 8.96 -3.38
C ALA A 282 -4.99 9.09 -4.72
N ILE A 283 -4.53 7.97 -5.30
CA ILE A 283 -3.87 7.95 -6.61
C ILE A 283 -4.88 8.29 -7.72
N ALA A 284 -6.10 7.73 -7.65
CA ALA A 284 -7.16 7.98 -8.61
C ALA A 284 -7.58 9.47 -8.62
N HIS A 285 -7.66 10.09 -7.43
CA HIS A 285 -7.93 11.53 -7.29
C HIS A 285 -6.92 12.35 -8.12
N GLU A 286 -5.63 12.10 -7.95
CA GLU A 286 -4.58 12.81 -8.68
C GLU A 286 -4.56 12.49 -10.19
N ALA A 287 -5.04 11.31 -10.57
CA ALA A 287 -5.24 10.95 -11.97
C ALA A 287 -6.55 11.50 -12.58
N GLY A 288 -7.35 12.23 -11.80
CA GLY A 288 -8.66 12.73 -12.23
C GLY A 288 -9.72 11.65 -12.40
N VAL A 289 -9.55 10.49 -11.77
CA VAL A 289 -10.45 9.33 -11.84
C VAL A 289 -11.24 9.21 -10.54
N LYS A 290 -12.55 9.15 -10.63
CA LYS A 290 -13.40 8.90 -9.46
C LYS A 290 -13.34 7.41 -9.08
N LEU A 291 -12.82 7.10 -7.88
CA LEU A 291 -12.81 5.77 -7.29
C LEU A 291 -13.27 5.86 -5.84
N THR A 292 -14.33 5.14 -5.49
CA THR A 292 -14.99 5.19 -4.19
C THR A 292 -14.93 3.86 -3.45
N LEU A 293 -15.21 3.86 -2.16
CA LEU A 293 -15.31 2.61 -1.37
C LEU A 293 -16.46 1.71 -1.85
N ASP A 294 -17.52 2.26 -2.46
CA ASP A 294 -18.60 1.46 -3.04
C ASP A 294 -18.12 0.65 -4.25
N ASP A 295 -17.19 1.21 -5.04
CA ASP A 295 -16.56 0.49 -6.15
C ASP A 295 -15.78 -0.75 -5.65
N PHE A 296 -15.10 -0.62 -4.50
CA PHE A 296 -14.41 -1.77 -3.87
C PHE A 296 -15.38 -2.90 -3.54
N ASN A 297 -16.54 -2.59 -2.95
CA ASN A 297 -17.56 -3.60 -2.63
C ASN A 297 -18.14 -4.25 -3.90
N GLU A 298 -18.45 -3.45 -4.92
CA GLU A 298 -18.98 -3.97 -6.17
C GLU A 298 -18.01 -4.93 -6.85
N ILE A 299 -16.72 -4.56 -6.90
CA ILE A 299 -15.68 -5.40 -7.50
C ILE A 299 -15.42 -6.64 -6.62
N ALA A 300 -15.38 -6.49 -5.29
CA ALA A 300 -15.19 -7.61 -4.36
C ALA A 300 -16.27 -8.69 -4.48
N GLN A 301 -17.53 -8.30 -4.68
CA GLN A 301 -18.63 -9.25 -4.87
C GLN A 301 -18.51 -10.05 -6.18
N LYS A 302 -17.86 -9.49 -7.19
CA LYS A 302 -17.68 -10.10 -8.52
C LYS A 302 -16.35 -10.85 -8.65
N THR A 303 -15.41 -10.66 -7.70
CA THR A 303 -14.07 -11.23 -7.74
C THR A 303 -13.90 -12.26 -6.63
N ARG A 304 -13.33 -13.41 -6.97
CA ARG A 304 -12.98 -14.45 -6.01
C ARG A 304 -11.57 -14.24 -5.50
N GLN A 305 -11.34 -14.45 -4.21
CA GLN A 305 -9.97 -14.50 -3.70
C GLN A 305 -9.37 -15.84 -4.08
N ILE A 306 -8.38 -15.84 -4.98
CA ILE A 306 -7.73 -17.03 -5.52
C ILE A 306 -6.33 -17.27 -4.98
N CYS A 307 -5.78 -16.31 -4.19
CA CYS A 307 -4.52 -16.49 -3.49
C CYS A 307 -4.75 -16.42 -1.97
N LYS A 308 -3.98 -17.20 -1.22
CA LYS A 308 -4.01 -17.21 0.24
C LYS A 308 -2.59 -17.02 0.79
N LEU A 309 -2.14 -15.77 0.75
CA LEU A 309 -0.78 -15.38 1.11
C LEU A 309 -0.71 -14.95 2.58
N SER A 310 0.48 -15.04 3.20
CA SER A 310 0.71 -14.54 4.56
C SER A 310 0.30 -13.05 4.68
N PRO A 311 -0.46 -12.65 5.72
CA PRO A 311 -0.75 -13.36 6.97
C PRO A 311 -1.99 -14.27 6.92
N SER A 312 -2.80 -14.24 5.85
CA SER A 312 -4.04 -15.03 5.73
C SER A 312 -3.79 -16.50 5.37
N GLY A 313 -2.57 -16.85 4.97
CA GLY A 313 -2.16 -18.20 4.58
C GLY A 313 -0.67 -18.45 4.80
N GLU A 314 -0.19 -19.58 4.29
CA GLU A 314 1.19 -20.06 4.49
C GLU A 314 2.15 -19.64 3.36
N HIS A 315 1.63 -19.19 2.21
CA HIS A 315 2.45 -18.76 1.08
C HIS A 315 2.94 -17.33 1.25
N PHE A 316 4.10 -17.03 0.68
CA PHE A 316 4.74 -15.73 0.68
C PHE A 316 4.87 -15.17 -0.75
N ILE A 317 5.38 -13.96 -0.91
CA ILE A 317 5.53 -13.33 -2.24
C ILE A 317 6.44 -14.13 -3.16
N GLU A 318 7.49 -14.77 -2.63
CA GLU A 318 8.36 -15.65 -3.41
C GLU A 318 7.62 -16.86 -3.99
N ASP A 319 6.58 -17.35 -3.32
CA ASP A 319 5.75 -18.45 -3.81
C ASP A 319 4.83 -17.95 -4.93
N LEU A 320 4.23 -16.79 -4.76
CA LEU A 320 3.45 -16.13 -5.81
C LEU A 320 4.29 -15.88 -7.06
N TYR A 321 5.53 -15.40 -6.90
CA TYR A 321 6.45 -15.22 -8.01
C TYR A 321 6.67 -16.53 -8.78
N ARG A 322 6.97 -17.63 -8.09
CA ARG A 322 7.19 -18.95 -8.70
C ARG A 322 5.94 -19.52 -9.35
N ALA A 323 4.77 -19.23 -8.81
CA ALA A 323 3.49 -19.68 -9.31
C ALA A 323 3.03 -18.97 -10.60
N GLY A 324 3.62 -17.81 -10.94
CA GLY A 324 3.26 -17.05 -12.14
C GLY A 324 3.08 -15.54 -11.92
N GLY A 325 3.21 -15.06 -10.67
CA GLY A 325 3.18 -13.65 -10.32
C GLY A 325 1.81 -13.01 -10.52
N VAL A 326 1.80 -11.68 -10.61
CA VAL A 326 0.58 -10.88 -10.83
C VAL A 326 -0.06 -11.22 -12.18
N THR A 327 0.74 -11.38 -13.22
CA THR A 327 0.22 -11.75 -14.55
C THR A 327 -0.46 -13.11 -14.57
N GLY A 328 0.00 -14.08 -13.76
CA GLY A 328 -0.68 -15.36 -13.55
C GLY A 328 -2.06 -15.21 -12.90
N VAL A 329 -2.17 -14.31 -11.91
CA VAL A 329 -3.47 -13.95 -11.31
C VAL A 329 -4.38 -13.29 -12.35
N MET A 330 -3.85 -12.33 -13.12
CA MET A 330 -4.59 -11.65 -14.19
C MET A 330 -5.06 -12.61 -15.29
N LYS A 331 -4.27 -13.66 -15.60
CA LYS A 331 -4.69 -14.73 -16.52
C LYS A 331 -5.95 -15.43 -16.02
N ARG A 332 -5.99 -15.86 -14.74
CA ARG A 332 -7.19 -16.46 -14.15
C ARG A 332 -8.40 -15.54 -14.23
N MET A 333 -8.16 -14.23 -13.99
CA MET A 333 -9.22 -13.23 -14.07
C MET A 333 -9.71 -13.04 -15.51
N LEU A 334 -8.81 -12.96 -16.49
CA LEU A 334 -9.15 -12.82 -17.90
C LEU A 334 -9.98 -14.00 -18.39
N GLU A 335 -9.56 -15.23 -18.08
CA GLU A 335 -10.26 -16.48 -18.44
C GLU A 335 -11.70 -16.53 -17.89
N ASN A 336 -12.00 -15.72 -16.87
CA ASN A 336 -13.31 -15.65 -16.21
C ASN A 336 -14.04 -14.32 -16.43
N GLY A 337 -13.58 -13.48 -17.38
CA GLY A 337 -14.23 -12.22 -17.73
C GLY A 337 -14.19 -11.19 -16.60
N ARG A 338 -13.10 -11.15 -15.83
CA ARG A 338 -12.89 -10.26 -14.67
C ARG A 338 -11.70 -9.32 -14.84
N LEU A 339 -11.30 -9.04 -16.07
CA LEU A 339 -10.22 -8.13 -16.42
C LEU A 339 -10.65 -7.25 -17.59
N HIS A 340 -10.43 -5.95 -17.48
CA HIS A 340 -10.51 -5.02 -18.61
C HIS A 340 -9.26 -5.22 -19.48
N GLU A 341 -9.37 -6.06 -20.50
CA GLU A 341 -8.24 -6.53 -21.29
C GLU A 341 -7.55 -5.45 -22.13
N ASN A 342 -8.25 -4.37 -22.46
CA ASN A 342 -7.74 -3.29 -23.31
C ASN A 342 -6.96 -2.20 -22.56
N ALA A 343 -6.86 -2.28 -21.23
CA ALA A 343 -6.11 -1.31 -20.44
C ALA A 343 -4.63 -1.32 -20.85
N LYS A 344 -4.08 -0.12 -21.12
CA LYS A 344 -2.70 0.07 -21.60
C LYS A 344 -1.69 -0.15 -20.48
N THR A 345 -0.47 -0.54 -20.86
CA THR A 345 0.64 -0.69 -19.92
C THR A 345 1.94 -0.09 -20.46
N VAL A 346 2.88 0.18 -19.56
CA VAL A 346 4.24 0.60 -19.92
C VAL A 346 5.03 -0.45 -20.72
N ALA A 347 4.55 -1.70 -20.79
CA ALA A 347 5.11 -2.73 -21.66
C ALA A 347 4.78 -2.48 -23.15
N LEU A 348 3.93 -1.49 -23.47
CA LEU A 348 3.36 -1.22 -24.81
C LEU A 348 2.53 -2.39 -25.34
N GLN A 349 2.04 -3.20 -24.45
CA GLN A 349 1.04 -4.25 -24.61
C GLN A 349 -0.17 -3.91 -23.72
N THR A 350 -1.34 -4.46 -24.03
CA THR A 350 -2.50 -4.36 -23.14
C THR A 350 -2.39 -5.33 -21.98
N GLN A 351 -3.17 -5.11 -20.92
CA GLN A 351 -3.21 -6.04 -19.79
C GLN A 351 -3.73 -7.43 -20.21
N GLY A 352 -4.66 -7.47 -21.17
CA GLY A 352 -5.16 -8.73 -21.73
C GLY A 352 -4.09 -9.51 -22.50
N GLU A 353 -3.23 -8.83 -23.28
CA GLU A 353 -2.11 -9.47 -23.98
C GLU A 353 -1.11 -10.04 -22.99
N LEU A 354 -0.70 -9.27 -21.96
CA LEU A 354 0.21 -9.76 -20.92
C LEU A 354 -0.38 -10.95 -20.14
N ALA A 355 -1.67 -10.91 -19.84
CA ALA A 355 -2.36 -11.99 -19.15
C ALA A 355 -2.44 -13.27 -19.99
N LYS A 356 -2.68 -13.16 -21.30
CA LYS A 356 -2.71 -14.30 -22.24
C LYS A 356 -1.35 -15.00 -22.32
N GLU A 357 -0.26 -14.24 -22.33
CA GLU A 357 1.12 -14.76 -22.40
C GLU A 357 1.61 -15.34 -21.07
N ALA A 358 0.94 -15.02 -19.95
CA ALA A 358 1.33 -15.47 -18.63
C ALA A 358 1.20 -17.00 -18.47
N TYR A 359 1.95 -17.55 -17.54
CA TYR A 359 1.87 -18.95 -17.11
C TYR A 359 1.39 -19.06 -15.66
N ILE A 360 0.86 -20.21 -15.30
CA ILE A 360 0.55 -20.58 -13.91
C ILE A 360 1.21 -21.93 -13.67
N ASN A 361 2.15 -21.97 -12.74
CA ASN A 361 2.94 -23.16 -12.43
C ASN A 361 2.44 -23.91 -11.19
N ASP A 362 1.64 -23.24 -10.33
CA ASP A 362 1.21 -23.79 -9.06
C ASP A 362 -0.24 -23.36 -8.73
N ASP A 363 -1.14 -24.32 -8.84
CA ASP A 363 -2.57 -24.16 -8.57
C ASP A 363 -2.90 -24.08 -7.06
N ASP A 364 -1.97 -24.40 -6.18
CA ASP A 364 -2.17 -24.22 -4.73
C ASP A 364 -1.93 -22.77 -4.32
N VAL A 365 -1.04 -22.08 -4.98
CA VAL A 365 -0.74 -20.67 -4.76
C VAL A 365 -1.69 -19.75 -5.51
N ILE A 366 -1.90 -20.00 -6.83
CA ILE A 366 -2.87 -19.30 -7.70
C ILE A 366 -4.00 -20.26 -8.02
N LYS A 367 -4.98 -20.33 -7.15
CA LYS A 367 -6.04 -21.32 -7.20
C LYS A 367 -6.91 -21.19 -8.46
N PRO A 368 -7.44 -22.33 -8.97
CA PRO A 368 -8.47 -22.32 -9.99
C PRO A 368 -9.68 -21.49 -9.58
N TRP A 369 -10.32 -20.82 -10.53
CA TRP A 369 -11.44 -19.93 -10.26
C TRP A 369 -12.65 -20.64 -9.66
N ASP A 370 -12.87 -21.89 -10.01
CA ASP A 370 -13.94 -22.76 -9.48
C ASP A 370 -13.64 -23.32 -8.07
N LYS A 371 -12.37 -23.24 -7.63
CA LYS A 371 -11.90 -23.70 -6.31
C LYS A 371 -11.12 -22.60 -5.58
N PRO A 372 -11.71 -21.41 -5.38
CA PRO A 372 -11.01 -20.27 -4.79
C PRO A 372 -10.73 -20.51 -3.31
N ALA A 373 -9.87 -19.65 -2.73
CA ALA A 373 -9.70 -19.59 -1.28
C ALA A 373 -10.97 -19.05 -0.58
N TYR A 374 -11.59 -18.01 -1.18
CA TYR A 374 -12.88 -17.45 -0.75
C TYR A 374 -13.72 -17.08 -1.97
N GLN A 375 -15.06 -17.14 -1.83
CA GLN A 375 -16.00 -16.89 -2.92
C GLN A 375 -16.13 -15.41 -3.29
N THR A 376 -15.72 -14.51 -2.39
CA THR A 376 -15.69 -13.06 -2.56
C THR A 376 -14.25 -12.55 -2.48
N GLY A 377 -14.02 -11.30 -2.83
CA GLY A 377 -12.73 -10.63 -2.70
C GLY A 377 -12.26 -10.53 -1.24
N GLY A 378 -10.95 -10.38 -1.06
CA GLY A 378 -10.32 -10.43 0.27
C GLY A 378 -10.59 -9.21 1.17
N ILE A 379 -11.20 -8.13 0.64
CA ILE A 379 -11.50 -6.90 1.38
C ILE A 379 -12.99 -6.61 1.31
N ALA A 380 -13.57 -6.19 2.44
CA ALA A 380 -14.95 -5.74 2.54
C ALA A 380 -15.03 -4.31 3.08
N VAL A 381 -15.92 -3.51 2.51
CA VAL A 381 -16.30 -2.21 3.05
C VAL A 381 -17.66 -2.35 3.74
N LEU A 382 -17.72 -1.97 5.03
CA LEU A 382 -18.95 -2.00 5.81
C LEU A 382 -19.49 -0.59 5.97
N LYS A 383 -20.82 -0.45 5.96
CA LYS A 383 -21.53 0.81 6.22
C LYS A 383 -22.64 0.61 7.25
N GLY A 384 -22.99 1.67 7.95
CA GLY A 384 -24.07 1.70 8.92
C GLY A 384 -24.02 2.94 9.77
N ASN A 385 -24.82 2.96 10.83
CA ASN A 385 -24.86 4.14 11.69
C ASN A 385 -23.52 4.43 12.41
N LEU A 386 -22.65 3.41 12.60
CA LEU A 386 -21.32 3.61 13.17
C LEU A 386 -20.33 4.19 12.15
N ALA A 387 -20.46 3.83 10.88
CA ALA A 387 -19.57 4.24 9.80
C ALA A 387 -20.39 4.60 8.53
N PRO A 388 -21.07 5.75 8.52
CA PRO A 388 -21.93 6.12 7.39
C PRO A 388 -21.18 6.30 6.08
N ASP A 389 -19.92 6.77 6.10
CA ASP A 389 -19.08 6.90 4.91
C ASP A 389 -18.27 5.61 4.61
N GLY A 390 -18.34 4.64 5.52
CA GLY A 390 -17.71 3.33 5.39
C GLY A 390 -16.54 3.09 6.33
N CYS A 391 -16.20 1.82 6.44
CA CYS A 391 -15.01 1.29 7.11
C CYS A 391 -14.55 0.02 6.39
N VAL A 392 -13.34 -0.44 6.65
CA VAL A 392 -12.70 -1.49 5.85
C VAL A 392 -12.26 -2.65 6.74
N VAL A 393 -12.51 -3.87 6.28
CA VAL A 393 -12.03 -5.10 6.92
C VAL A 393 -11.38 -6.03 5.91
N LYS A 394 -10.30 -6.70 6.31
CA LYS A 394 -9.69 -7.79 5.54
C LYS A 394 -10.50 -9.06 5.77
N GLU A 395 -11.58 -9.26 4.99
CA GLU A 395 -12.53 -10.37 5.13
C GLU A 395 -11.83 -11.73 5.08
N GLY A 396 -10.85 -11.90 4.19
CA GLY A 396 -10.08 -13.13 4.06
C GLY A 396 -9.17 -13.48 5.25
N ALA A 397 -9.07 -12.60 6.27
CA ALA A 397 -8.32 -12.84 7.50
C ALA A 397 -9.24 -13.04 8.73
N VAL A 398 -10.57 -12.96 8.55
CA VAL A 398 -11.57 -13.12 9.62
C VAL A 398 -11.97 -14.59 9.74
N ALA A 399 -12.04 -15.10 10.98
CA ALA A 399 -12.54 -16.45 11.23
C ALA A 399 -14.03 -16.53 10.86
N PRO A 400 -14.51 -17.68 10.32
CA PRO A 400 -15.92 -17.82 9.91
C PRO A 400 -16.93 -17.45 11.00
N ASP A 401 -16.65 -17.79 12.25
CA ASP A 401 -17.52 -17.52 13.40
C ASP A 401 -17.57 -16.03 13.77
N MET A 402 -16.60 -15.23 13.31
CA MET A 402 -16.50 -13.78 13.53
C MET A 402 -16.96 -12.93 12.35
N LEU A 403 -17.43 -13.55 11.26
CA LEU A 403 -18.01 -12.80 10.14
C LEU A 403 -19.29 -12.05 10.55
N GLN A 404 -20.01 -12.57 11.54
CA GLN A 404 -21.11 -11.90 12.22
C GLN A 404 -20.81 -11.88 13.72
N HIS A 405 -20.75 -10.70 14.32
CA HIS A 405 -20.45 -10.53 15.73
C HIS A 405 -21.30 -9.42 16.34
N SER A 406 -21.71 -9.61 17.60
CA SER A 406 -22.42 -8.59 18.37
C SER A 406 -21.91 -8.63 19.81
N GLY A 407 -21.42 -7.51 20.30
CA GLY A 407 -20.85 -7.46 21.64
C GLY A 407 -20.78 -6.06 22.24
N PRO A 408 -20.53 -5.98 23.57
CA PRO A 408 -20.39 -4.72 24.25
C PRO A 408 -19.08 -4.01 23.87
N ALA A 409 -19.15 -2.71 23.61
CA ALA A 409 -18.00 -1.88 23.33
C ALA A 409 -17.11 -1.70 24.57
N LYS A 410 -15.80 -1.73 24.36
CA LYS A 410 -14.75 -1.27 25.27
C LYS A 410 -14.00 -0.14 24.59
N VAL A 411 -14.16 1.09 25.04
CA VAL A 411 -13.78 2.29 24.32
C VAL A 411 -12.47 2.88 24.86
N PHE A 412 -11.54 3.16 23.95
CA PHE A 412 -10.23 3.74 24.23
C PHE A 412 -9.95 4.91 23.28
N ASN A 413 -9.28 5.94 23.81
CA ASN A 413 -8.97 7.16 23.05
C ASN A 413 -7.55 7.15 22.42
N SER A 414 -6.83 6.05 22.56
CA SER A 414 -5.53 5.82 21.95
C SER A 414 -5.19 4.33 21.85
N GLU A 415 -4.19 4.01 21.00
CA GLU A 415 -3.63 2.65 20.92
C GLU A 415 -3.05 2.22 22.26
N GLU A 416 -2.36 3.12 22.95
CA GLU A 416 -1.68 2.86 24.21
C GLU A 416 -2.67 2.42 25.29
N GLU A 417 -3.79 3.15 25.46
CA GLU A 417 -4.85 2.78 26.42
C GLU A 417 -5.45 1.40 26.11
N ALA A 418 -5.69 1.11 24.84
CA ALA A 418 -6.21 -0.19 24.40
C ALA A 418 -5.22 -1.33 24.68
N VAL A 419 -3.93 -1.13 24.39
CA VAL A 419 -2.87 -2.11 24.66
C VAL A 419 -2.76 -2.39 26.16
N ASP A 420 -2.76 -1.35 27.00
CA ASP A 420 -2.70 -1.50 28.46
C ASP A 420 -3.91 -2.28 29.00
N ALA A 421 -5.10 -2.03 28.44
CA ALA A 421 -6.31 -2.75 28.82
C ALA A 421 -6.29 -4.22 28.39
N ILE A 422 -5.77 -4.53 27.19
CA ILE A 422 -5.64 -5.89 26.67
C ILE A 422 -4.64 -6.66 27.54
N VAL A 423 -3.44 -6.12 27.75
CA VAL A 423 -2.40 -6.75 28.58
C VAL A 423 -2.87 -6.90 30.03
N GLY A 424 -3.60 -5.91 30.55
CA GLY A 424 -4.18 -5.94 31.91
C GLY A 424 -5.35 -6.89 32.08
N GLY A 425 -5.75 -7.66 31.05
CA GLY A 425 -6.82 -8.67 31.13
C GLY A 425 -8.23 -8.08 31.28
N LYS A 426 -8.43 -6.81 30.86
CA LYS A 426 -9.73 -6.13 30.92
C LYS A 426 -10.64 -6.48 29.73
N ILE A 427 -10.09 -7.10 28.68
CA ILE A 427 -10.78 -7.53 27.48
C ILE A 427 -11.08 -9.01 27.60
N VAL A 428 -12.33 -9.38 27.39
CA VAL A 428 -12.84 -10.76 27.50
C VAL A 428 -13.53 -11.21 26.22
N ALA A 429 -13.75 -12.51 26.07
CA ALA A 429 -14.48 -13.06 24.94
C ALA A 429 -15.86 -12.39 24.78
N GLY A 430 -16.21 -12.01 23.57
CA GLY A 430 -17.45 -11.32 23.21
C GLY A 430 -17.32 -9.79 23.15
N ASP A 431 -16.26 -9.18 23.67
CA ASP A 431 -16.07 -7.73 23.64
C ASP A 431 -15.80 -7.20 22.21
N VAL A 432 -16.16 -5.93 21.98
CA VAL A 432 -15.76 -5.13 20.81
C VAL A 432 -14.87 -3.98 21.29
N VAL A 433 -13.59 -4.06 20.99
CA VAL A 433 -12.59 -3.03 21.32
C VAL A 433 -12.73 -1.88 20.33
N VAL A 434 -13.02 -0.66 20.80
CA VAL A 434 -13.15 0.55 19.98
C VAL A 434 -12.02 1.50 20.30
N ILE A 435 -11.13 1.73 19.32
CA ILE A 435 -10.00 2.66 19.45
C ILE A 435 -10.27 3.86 18.54
N ARG A 436 -10.41 5.03 19.12
CA ARG A 436 -10.79 6.26 18.42
C ARG A 436 -9.75 7.36 18.59
N TYR A 437 -9.88 8.43 17.79
CA TYR A 437 -8.92 9.53 17.67
C TYR A 437 -7.55 9.09 17.14
N GLU A 438 -7.52 8.04 16.34
CA GLU A 438 -6.35 7.55 15.58
C GLU A 438 -6.54 7.72 14.06
N GLY A 439 -7.57 8.46 13.65
CA GLY A 439 -7.87 8.76 12.25
C GLY A 439 -6.92 9.79 11.61
N PRO A 440 -7.17 10.15 10.34
CA PRO A 440 -6.31 11.08 9.59
C PRO A 440 -6.03 12.39 10.33
N LYS A 441 -7.04 12.98 10.92
CA LYS A 441 -6.98 14.27 11.63
C LYS A 441 -6.75 14.10 13.14
N GLY A 442 -7.45 13.15 13.77
CA GLY A 442 -7.46 12.96 15.22
C GLY A 442 -6.17 12.37 15.76
N GLY A 443 -5.66 11.33 15.13
CA GLY A 443 -4.35 10.75 15.41
C GLY A 443 -3.36 11.11 14.32
N PRO A 444 -2.97 12.39 14.12
CA PRO A 444 -2.54 12.86 12.82
C PRO A 444 -1.55 11.93 12.14
N GLY A 445 -1.85 11.60 10.86
CA GLY A 445 -1.14 10.58 10.12
C GLY A 445 -1.81 9.20 10.17
N MET A 446 -3.00 9.08 10.77
CA MET A 446 -3.82 7.85 10.73
C MET A 446 -2.98 6.61 11.08
N ARG A 447 -2.53 6.55 12.34
CA ARG A 447 -1.62 5.49 12.85
C ARG A 447 -2.06 4.09 12.40
N GLU A 448 -1.10 3.31 11.94
CA GLU A 448 -1.30 1.89 11.62
C GLU A 448 -0.93 1.05 12.84
N MET A 449 -1.90 0.32 13.37
CA MET A 449 -1.77 -0.43 14.61
C MET A 449 -1.61 -1.93 14.34
N LEU A 450 -0.68 -2.57 15.01
CA LEU A 450 -0.47 -4.02 14.99
C LEU A 450 -0.49 -4.62 16.40
N SER A 451 -0.02 -3.87 17.40
CA SER A 451 0.05 -4.38 18.78
C SER A 451 -1.29 -4.84 19.34
N PRO A 452 -2.38 -4.07 19.27
CA PRO A 452 -3.66 -4.53 19.82
C PRO A 452 -4.11 -5.85 19.21
N THR A 453 -4.02 -5.98 17.87
CA THR A 453 -4.46 -7.18 17.15
C THR A 453 -3.55 -8.38 17.39
N ALA A 454 -2.22 -8.16 17.42
CA ALA A 454 -1.26 -9.22 17.71
C ALA A 454 -1.38 -9.74 19.14
N MET A 455 -1.66 -8.87 20.11
CA MET A 455 -1.86 -9.27 21.51
C MET A 455 -3.15 -10.07 21.69
N ILE A 456 -4.26 -9.61 21.10
CA ILE A 456 -5.54 -10.37 21.09
C ILE A 456 -5.31 -11.77 20.51
N ALA A 457 -4.62 -11.87 19.36
CA ALA A 457 -4.28 -13.16 18.75
C ALA A 457 -3.33 -14.01 19.64
N GLY A 458 -2.31 -13.38 20.25
CA GLY A 458 -1.38 -14.04 21.16
C GLY A 458 -2.06 -14.60 22.42
N MET A 459 -3.10 -13.93 22.91
CA MET A 459 -3.93 -14.39 24.02
C MET A 459 -4.94 -15.48 23.60
N GLY A 460 -5.17 -15.69 22.30
CA GLY A 460 -6.12 -16.66 21.76
C GLY A 460 -7.57 -16.15 21.73
N LEU A 461 -7.75 -14.83 21.73
CA LEU A 461 -9.05 -14.15 21.69
C LEU A 461 -9.46 -13.66 20.30
N ASP A 462 -8.65 -13.92 19.27
CA ASP A 462 -8.88 -13.49 17.89
C ASP A 462 -10.14 -14.07 17.23
N LYS A 463 -10.74 -15.10 17.85
CA LYS A 463 -11.99 -15.72 17.44
C LYS A 463 -13.21 -15.27 18.25
N ASP A 464 -13.02 -14.39 19.23
CA ASP A 464 -14.04 -13.99 20.18
C ASP A 464 -14.14 -12.48 20.39
N VAL A 465 -13.14 -11.72 19.96
CA VAL A 465 -13.05 -10.26 20.13
C VAL A 465 -12.89 -9.57 18.79
N ALA A 466 -13.71 -8.55 18.53
CA ALA A 466 -13.56 -7.66 17.39
C ALA A 466 -12.86 -6.36 17.79
N LEU A 467 -12.14 -5.76 16.85
CA LEU A 467 -11.49 -4.45 17.02
C LEU A 467 -12.01 -3.47 15.96
N ILE A 468 -12.30 -2.24 16.36
CA ILE A 468 -12.80 -1.17 15.49
C ILE A 468 -11.98 0.09 15.73
N THR A 469 -11.61 0.82 14.67
CA THR A 469 -10.87 2.08 14.79
C THR A 469 -11.14 3.04 13.63
N ASP A 470 -11.03 4.34 13.88
CA ASP A 470 -10.94 5.37 12.85
C ASP A 470 -9.51 5.51 12.28
N GLY A 471 -8.52 4.89 12.94
CA GLY A 471 -7.18 4.69 12.42
C GLY A 471 -7.09 3.51 11.43
N ARG A 472 -5.92 2.85 11.40
CA ARG A 472 -5.67 1.69 10.54
C ARG A 472 -5.20 0.51 11.36
N PHE A 473 -5.52 -0.69 10.86
CA PHE A 473 -4.81 -1.89 11.29
C PHE A 473 -3.80 -2.31 10.24
N SER A 474 -2.68 -2.86 10.68
CA SER A 474 -1.62 -3.34 9.79
C SER A 474 -2.14 -4.38 8.79
N GLY A 475 -1.61 -4.37 7.57
CA GLY A 475 -1.85 -5.43 6.58
C GLY A 475 -1.45 -6.83 7.07
N ALA A 476 -0.65 -6.91 8.15
CA ALA A 476 -0.27 -8.15 8.84
C ALA A 476 -1.30 -8.64 9.88
N THR A 477 -2.40 -7.91 10.10
CA THR A 477 -3.43 -8.23 11.09
C THR A 477 -4.26 -9.45 10.69
N ARG A 478 -4.66 -10.24 11.70
CA ARG A 478 -5.66 -11.31 11.64
C ARG A 478 -6.85 -10.99 12.55
N GLY A 479 -8.00 -11.62 12.28
CA GLY A 479 -9.24 -11.48 13.06
C GLY A 479 -10.15 -10.36 12.56
N ALA A 480 -11.26 -10.15 13.26
CA ALA A 480 -12.27 -9.14 12.94
C ALA A 480 -11.76 -7.72 13.32
N SER A 481 -10.85 -7.20 12.51
CA SER A 481 -10.21 -5.89 12.72
C SER A 481 -10.66 -4.91 11.64
N ILE A 482 -11.53 -3.97 12.03
CA ILE A 482 -12.25 -3.05 11.17
C ILE A 482 -11.64 -1.66 11.34
N GLY A 483 -10.97 -1.16 10.32
CA GLY A 483 -10.32 0.15 10.31
C GLY A 483 -10.99 1.17 9.40
N HIS A 484 -10.41 2.37 9.33
CA HIS A 484 -10.85 3.46 8.46
C HIS A 484 -12.29 3.92 8.73
N VAL A 485 -12.80 3.76 9.96
CA VAL A 485 -14.16 4.21 10.29
C VAL A 485 -14.31 5.69 9.92
N SER A 486 -15.26 5.95 9.04
CA SER A 486 -15.48 7.28 8.49
C SER A 486 -16.96 7.71 8.63
N PRO A 487 -17.19 8.96 9.04
CA PRO A 487 -16.22 9.98 9.48
C PRO A 487 -15.49 9.59 10.78
N GLU A 488 -14.23 10.03 10.92
CA GLU A 488 -13.42 9.80 12.13
C GLU A 488 -13.96 10.55 13.37
N ALA A 489 -13.54 10.15 14.56
CA ALA A 489 -13.97 10.78 15.82
C ALA A 489 -13.63 12.28 15.87
N ALA A 490 -12.44 12.68 15.44
CA ALA A 490 -12.00 14.09 15.43
C ALA A 490 -12.82 14.98 14.47
N SER A 491 -13.51 14.39 13.51
CA SER A 491 -14.43 15.07 12.60
C SER A 491 -15.90 14.96 13.03
N GLY A 492 -16.18 14.50 14.25
CA GLY A 492 -17.54 14.34 14.78
C GLY A 492 -18.27 13.10 14.27
N GLY A 493 -17.55 12.11 13.76
CA GLY A 493 -18.12 10.82 13.34
C GLY A 493 -18.74 10.06 14.52
N ASN A 494 -19.64 9.12 14.22
CA ASN A 494 -20.39 8.38 15.26
C ASN A 494 -19.51 7.49 16.15
N ILE A 495 -18.29 7.15 15.73
CA ILE A 495 -17.33 6.47 16.59
C ILE A 495 -16.96 7.31 17.83
N ALA A 496 -17.04 8.65 17.76
CA ALA A 496 -16.76 9.55 18.87
C ALA A 496 -17.76 9.42 20.01
N ILE A 497 -19.00 9.04 19.72
CA ILE A 497 -20.09 8.96 20.68
C ILE A 497 -20.32 7.59 21.32
N VAL A 498 -19.57 6.58 20.86
CA VAL A 498 -19.64 5.22 21.42
C VAL A 498 -19.22 5.25 22.89
N GLN A 499 -19.96 4.58 23.75
CA GLN A 499 -19.71 4.46 25.20
C GLN A 499 -19.45 3.00 25.58
N ASP A 500 -18.73 2.81 26.69
CA ASP A 500 -18.53 1.46 27.23
C ASP A 500 -19.89 0.77 27.49
N GLY A 501 -20.00 -0.45 27.00
CA GLY A 501 -21.22 -1.26 27.12
C GLY A 501 -22.24 -1.06 25.98
N ASP A 502 -22.08 -0.08 25.09
CA ASP A 502 -22.93 0.00 23.89
C ASP A 502 -22.76 -1.28 23.05
N ILE A 503 -23.87 -1.83 22.57
CA ILE A 503 -23.80 -3.03 21.73
C ILE A 503 -23.45 -2.62 20.31
N VAL A 504 -22.34 -3.16 19.80
CA VAL A 504 -21.91 -3.00 18.41
C VAL A 504 -22.27 -4.27 17.64
N GLU A 505 -22.92 -4.12 16.49
CA GLU A 505 -23.28 -5.21 15.59
C GLU A 505 -22.43 -5.12 14.32
N ILE A 506 -21.73 -6.21 14.00
CA ILE A 506 -20.89 -6.38 12.82
C ILE A 506 -21.47 -7.50 11.97
N ASP A 507 -21.76 -7.23 10.71
CA ASP A 507 -22.25 -8.20 9.73
C ASP A 507 -21.47 -8.03 8.42
N ILE A 508 -20.33 -8.70 8.36
CA ILE A 508 -19.40 -8.60 7.21
C ILE A 508 -20.05 -9.13 5.93
N PRO A 509 -20.75 -10.29 5.91
CA PRO A 509 -21.44 -10.78 4.73
C PRO A 509 -22.45 -9.79 4.14
N ASN A 510 -23.19 -9.07 4.99
CA ASN A 510 -24.18 -8.08 4.57
C ASN A 510 -23.63 -6.65 4.50
N ARG A 511 -22.28 -6.48 4.68
CA ARG A 511 -21.61 -5.18 4.60
C ARG A 511 -22.16 -4.13 5.58
N LYS A 512 -22.48 -4.55 6.82
CA LYS A 512 -23.09 -3.68 7.83
C LYS A 512 -22.28 -3.58 9.12
N ILE A 513 -22.31 -2.39 9.72
CA ILE A 513 -21.75 -2.11 11.04
C ILE A 513 -22.59 -1.05 11.75
N ASN A 514 -23.10 -1.37 12.95
CA ASN A 514 -24.01 -0.49 13.67
C ASN A 514 -23.71 -0.50 15.17
N ILE A 515 -24.02 0.61 15.84
CA ILE A 515 -24.28 0.66 17.28
C ILE A 515 -25.79 0.58 17.53
N LYS A 516 -26.18 -0.19 18.54
CA LYS A 516 -27.58 -0.48 18.86
C LYS A 516 -28.17 0.56 19.80
N ILE A 517 -28.21 1.80 19.32
CA ILE A 517 -28.85 2.94 19.97
C ILE A 517 -29.75 3.65 18.95
N SER A 518 -30.75 4.41 19.44
CA SER A 518 -31.68 5.12 18.53
C SER A 518 -31.01 6.34 17.88
N ASP A 519 -31.58 6.80 16.77
CA ASP A 519 -31.10 8.02 16.09
C ASP A 519 -31.21 9.25 16.99
N GLU A 520 -32.24 9.33 17.86
CA GLU A 520 -32.41 10.39 18.85
C GLU A 520 -31.26 10.38 19.87
N GLU A 521 -30.83 9.21 20.31
CA GLU A 521 -29.69 9.07 21.24
C GLU A 521 -28.36 9.42 20.53
N ILE A 522 -28.18 9.04 19.26
CA ILE A 522 -27.02 9.44 18.46
C ILE A 522 -26.91 10.98 18.43
N GLU A 523 -28.00 11.68 18.08
CA GLU A 523 -28.01 13.14 18.01
C GLU A 523 -27.85 13.79 19.40
N ALA A 524 -28.45 13.22 20.43
CA ALA A 524 -28.30 13.67 21.80
C ALA A 524 -26.84 13.56 22.32
N ARG A 525 -26.13 12.49 21.95
CA ARG A 525 -24.72 12.34 22.28
C ARG A 525 -23.83 13.24 21.45
N LYS A 526 -24.10 13.38 20.14
CA LYS A 526 -23.37 14.31 19.26
C LYS A 526 -23.45 15.76 19.72
N SER A 527 -24.62 16.21 20.18
CA SER A 527 -24.80 17.57 20.66
C SER A 527 -23.94 17.92 21.89
N LYS A 528 -23.38 16.91 22.57
CA LYS A 528 -22.49 17.06 23.73
C LYS A 528 -21.01 16.96 23.38
N LEU A 529 -20.67 16.63 22.11
CA LEU A 529 -19.27 16.55 21.69
C LEU A 529 -18.63 17.96 21.67
N GLU A 530 -17.49 18.07 22.33
CA GLU A 530 -16.66 19.25 22.20
C GLU A 530 -15.86 19.20 20.88
N PRO A 531 -15.60 20.35 20.24
CA PRO A 531 -14.75 20.40 19.06
C PRO A 531 -13.35 19.83 19.35
N PHE A 532 -12.87 18.93 18.49
CA PHE A 532 -11.55 18.35 18.62
C PHE A 532 -10.47 19.42 18.45
N LYS A 533 -9.49 19.44 19.35
CA LYS A 533 -8.36 20.37 19.31
C LYS A 533 -7.11 19.69 18.78
N ILE A 534 -6.52 20.25 17.73
CA ILE A 534 -5.25 19.77 17.15
C ILE A 534 -4.10 20.27 18.04
N GLU A 535 -3.54 19.41 18.89
CA GLU A 535 -2.48 19.77 19.85
C GLU A 535 -1.06 19.49 19.33
N VAL A 536 -0.93 18.79 18.18
CA VAL A 536 0.36 18.47 17.58
C VAL A 536 1.05 19.69 16.94
N LYS A 537 2.38 19.58 16.72
CA LYS A 537 3.20 20.64 16.13
C LYS A 537 3.84 20.19 14.81
N GLY A 538 4.47 21.13 14.11
CA GLY A 538 5.24 20.86 12.91
C GLY A 538 4.43 20.26 11.79
N TYR A 539 4.99 19.28 11.11
CA TYR A 539 4.37 18.69 9.93
C TYR A 539 3.03 18.00 10.23
N LEU A 540 2.92 17.29 11.36
CA LEU A 540 1.66 16.65 11.75
C LEU A 540 0.51 17.67 11.93
N LYS A 541 0.81 18.89 12.42
CA LYS A 541 -0.20 19.96 12.52
C LYS A 541 -0.63 20.42 11.13
N LYS A 542 0.32 20.65 10.22
CA LYS A 542 0.02 20.99 8.81
C LYS A 542 -0.90 19.93 8.19
N TYR A 543 -0.53 18.67 8.29
CA TYR A 543 -1.30 17.55 7.77
C TYR A 543 -2.74 17.50 8.35
N ALA A 544 -2.88 17.57 9.68
CA ALA A 544 -4.18 17.51 10.34
C ALA A 544 -5.14 18.65 9.94
N MET A 545 -4.59 19.80 9.52
CA MET A 545 -5.39 20.95 9.07
C MET A 545 -5.97 20.79 7.66
N HIS A 546 -5.34 19.98 6.82
CA HIS A 546 -5.65 19.89 5.39
C HIS A 546 -6.10 18.50 4.95
N VAL A 547 -5.98 17.47 5.80
CA VAL A 547 -6.31 16.11 5.43
C VAL A 547 -7.81 15.88 5.33
N SER A 548 -8.22 15.17 4.26
CA SER A 548 -9.59 14.71 4.04
C SER A 548 -9.90 13.43 4.83
N SER A 549 -11.13 12.95 4.69
CA SER A 549 -11.58 11.68 5.27
C SER A 549 -10.79 10.47 4.73
N ALA A 550 -10.67 9.44 5.55
CA ALA A 550 -10.14 8.15 5.11
C ALA A 550 -10.96 7.53 3.97
N ALA A 551 -12.28 7.75 3.93
CA ALA A 551 -13.14 7.31 2.83
C ALA A 551 -12.78 7.96 1.48
N GLU A 552 -12.09 9.09 1.50
CA GLU A 552 -11.61 9.84 0.32
C GLU A 552 -10.11 9.61 0.05
N GLY A 553 -9.46 8.71 0.79
CA GLY A 553 -8.05 8.40 0.64
C GLY A 553 -7.09 9.19 1.54
N ALA A 554 -7.61 9.97 2.51
CA ALA A 554 -6.82 10.83 3.40
C ALA A 554 -5.80 11.68 2.60
N ILE A 555 -6.29 12.43 1.62
CA ILE A 555 -5.51 13.35 0.78
C ILE A 555 -5.38 14.72 1.44
N GLU A 556 -4.35 15.48 1.13
CA GLU A 556 -4.27 16.89 1.53
C GLU A 556 -5.11 17.74 0.56
N ILE A 557 -6.12 18.44 1.09
CA ILE A 557 -6.94 19.41 0.36
C ILE A 557 -6.30 20.78 0.55
N LEU A 558 -5.98 21.43 -0.55
CA LEU A 558 -5.27 22.73 -0.55
C LEU A 558 -6.17 23.94 -0.76
N ASP A 559 -7.49 23.73 -0.92
CA ASP A 559 -8.49 24.80 -1.17
C ASP A 559 -8.99 25.45 0.12
#